data_c462e7499c8e60db9b7d1cf8a2c42859
#
_entry.id   c462e7499c8e60db9b7d1cf8a2c42859
#
_cell.length_a   1.000
_cell.length_b   1.000
_cell.length_c   1.000
_cell.angle_alpha   90.00
_cell.angle_beta   90.00
_cell.angle_gamma   90.00
#
_symmetry.space_group_name_H-M   'P 1'
#
loop_
_entity.id
_entity.type
_entity.pdbx_description
1 polymer ?
#
loop_
_entity_poly.entity_id
_entity_poly.type
_entity_poly.pdbx_seq_one_letter_code
_entity_poly.pdbx_strand_id
1 'polypeptide(L)'
;MLLLGAPAKAQYDETNNLFYHAIRTPQTNLLNPALFPGRNSFYLALPGMDLQFGSPLAINDLLRYDPATERTTIYVDSLLQKLSQDNKLRLGFDLQVLGFGLKIKRLFLDANVRLRTSLSVGLPISLFNELVEGNIDNNGETRQMNFLNGDLLNTQSYLETSVGAGWNFEQWNLTAGVHAKMLSGIWNMQTDRTSISLKTAPDKEEMTASIYYEMQGSAIVPYDTAKGLIMDSLTDVNNILHSLLGNNGFALDLGLKYELGPLTLSFSVLDLSPGIHWRKNPFSLSPVTDTALVLHIKGADVNTFIDNGDFTTENFVDELKDRLDSLKLTYRTGDNLDYWYSLPTKINVGASLSLSTMLRVGLLFHGQFDRGLISKSNPVEGYTAAYTNTFRWNTTLSASVNLFNWIELIAGTSIVYDGKHMDLFNPGAGISIAIGTFFQTYLIGDYTSNIRLVEAKAFNAKFGVNLLIGRGGKKKKIVKEYIPVEPLPAVDNDGDRPAIEEE
;
A
#
# COMPACT_ATOMS: atom_id res chain seq x y z
N MET A 1 20.10 10.08 11.57
CA MET A 1 19.44 11.26 12.13
C MET A 1 18.65 12.05 11.07
N LEU A 2 18.07 11.39 10.07
CA LEU A 2 17.29 11.98 8.96
C LEU A 2 15.81 11.50 8.97
N LEU A 3 15.36 10.87 10.06
CA LEU A 3 14.03 10.23 10.14
C LEU A 3 12.95 11.08 10.84
N LEU A 4 13.26 12.28 11.32
CA LEU A 4 12.34 13.05 12.17
C LEU A 4 11.68 14.25 11.48
N GLY A 5 11.82 14.43 10.17
CA GLY A 5 11.29 15.60 9.46
C GLY A 5 10.18 15.36 8.45
N ALA A 6 9.79 14.10 8.19
CA ALA A 6 8.68 13.85 7.28
C ALA A 6 7.35 14.04 8.02
N PRO A 7 6.39 14.82 7.49
CA PRO A 7 5.06 14.90 8.07
C PRO A 7 4.43 13.50 8.07
N ALA A 8 4.20 12.95 9.27
CA ALA A 8 3.50 11.69 9.43
C ALA A 8 2.04 11.91 9.03
N LYS A 9 1.63 11.35 7.91
CA LYS A 9 0.23 11.33 7.47
C LYS A 9 -0.27 9.90 7.58
N ALA A 10 -1.34 9.70 8.30
CA ALA A 10 -2.07 8.45 8.23
C ALA A 10 -3.08 8.57 7.09
N GLN A 11 -2.97 7.70 6.13
CA GLN A 11 -3.98 7.48 5.10
C GLN A 11 -4.48 6.06 5.29
N TYR A 12 -5.68 5.75 4.80
CA TYR A 12 -6.15 4.38 4.72
C TYR A 12 -5.06 3.55 4.03
N ASP A 13 -4.54 2.58 4.76
CA ASP A 13 -3.49 1.69 4.28
C ASP A 13 -4.14 0.52 3.56
N GLU A 14 -3.70 0.26 2.35
CA GLU A 14 -4.12 -0.87 1.55
C GLU A 14 -3.60 -2.22 2.07
N THR A 15 -2.69 -2.23 3.06
CA THR A 15 -2.06 -3.45 3.58
C THR A 15 -3.04 -4.29 4.41
N ASN A 16 -3.00 -5.61 4.23
CA ASN A 16 -3.79 -6.55 5.01
C ASN A 16 -3.14 -6.83 6.37
N ASN A 17 -3.43 -5.97 7.36
CA ASN A 17 -2.81 -6.01 8.68
C ASN A 17 -3.39 -7.11 9.58
N LEU A 18 -4.67 -7.42 9.40
CA LEU A 18 -5.33 -8.49 10.15
C LEU A 18 -4.68 -9.86 9.86
N PHE A 19 -4.16 -10.03 8.64
CA PHE A 19 -3.45 -11.23 8.24
C PHE A 19 -2.18 -11.51 9.06
N TYR A 20 -1.54 -10.46 9.63
CA TYR A 20 -0.38 -10.62 10.51
C TYR A 20 -0.66 -11.53 11.72
N HIS A 21 -1.89 -11.53 12.19
CA HIS A 21 -2.33 -12.32 13.33
C HIS A 21 -2.87 -13.70 12.97
N ALA A 22 -2.93 -14.07 11.69
CA ALA A 22 -3.32 -15.39 11.19
C ALA A 22 -2.19 -16.41 11.35
N ILE A 23 -1.72 -16.62 12.56
CA ILE A 23 -0.50 -17.37 12.90
C ILE A 23 -0.50 -18.85 12.50
N ARG A 24 -1.66 -19.38 12.10
CA ARG A 24 -1.77 -20.74 11.57
C ARG A 24 -1.54 -20.81 10.07
N THR A 25 -1.51 -19.67 9.41
CA THR A 25 -1.30 -19.56 7.98
C THR A 25 0.18 -19.35 7.70
N PRO A 26 0.83 -20.23 6.94
CA PRO A 26 2.28 -20.16 6.69
C PRO A 26 2.74 -18.81 6.15
N GLN A 27 1.95 -18.20 5.27
CA GLN A 27 2.31 -16.96 4.59
C GLN A 27 2.40 -15.72 5.51
N THR A 28 2.10 -15.85 6.81
CA THR A 28 2.40 -14.76 7.78
C THR A 28 3.89 -14.48 7.87
N ASN A 29 4.75 -15.44 7.49
CA ASN A 29 6.19 -15.23 7.39
C ASN A 29 6.57 -14.19 6.33
N LEU A 30 5.73 -13.94 5.32
CA LEU A 30 5.92 -12.87 4.33
C LEU A 30 5.76 -11.46 4.95
N LEU A 31 5.11 -11.36 6.12
CA LEU A 31 4.97 -10.11 6.88
C LEU A 31 5.97 -10.01 8.04
N ASN A 32 6.50 -11.14 8.48
CA ASN A 32 7.58 -11.21 9.47
C ASN A 32 8.30 -12.56 9.33
N PRO A 33 9.55 -12.57 8.86
CA PRO A 33 10.32 -13.80 8.66
C PRO A 33 10.49 -14.68 9.90
N ALA A 34 10.22 -14.16 11.11
CA ALA A 34 10.24 -14.94 12.34
C ALA A 34 8.91 -15.62 12.69
N LEU A 35 7.83 -15.38 11.92
CA LEU A 35 6.51 -16.00 12.11
C LEU A 35 6.41 -17.28 11.29
N PHE A 36 6.91 -18.39 11.79
CA PHE A 36 6.70 -19.66 11.09
C PHE A 36 5.59 -20.50 11.72
N PRO A 37 4.95 -21.36 10.93
CA PRO A 37 3.92 -22.24 11.42
C PRO A 37 4.51 -23.23 12.43
N GLY A 38 4.08 -23.14 13.69
CA GLY A 38 4.61 -23.97 14.76
C GLY A 38 4.30 -25.46 14.64
N ARG A 39 3.28 -25.83 13.83
CA ARG A 39 2.69 -27.17 13.78
C ARG A 39 3.06 -28.01 12.57
N ASN A 40 3.52 -27.38 11.49
CA ASN A 40 3.78 -28.06 10.22
C ASN A 40 5.28 -28.22 10.01
N SER A 41 5.71 -29.38 9.53
CA SER A 41 7.10 -29.60 9.14
C SER A 41 7.36 -29.13 7.72
N PHE A 42 6.34 -29.16 6.88
CA PHE A 42 6.39 -28.70 5.49
C PHE A 42 5.08 -28.06 5.07
N TYR A 43 5.15 -27.05 4.22
CA TYR A 43 4.01 -26.54 3.48
C TYR A 43 4.37 -26.25 2.03
N LEU A 44 3.38 -26.41 1.17
CA LEU A 44 3.39 -25.95 -0.22
C LEU A 44 2.23 -24.99 -0.40
N ALA A 45 2.54 -23.72 -0.63
CA ALA A 45 1.55 -22.71 -0.98
C ALA A 45 1.25 -22.79 -2.46
N LEU A 46 0.01 -23.02 -2.79
CA LEU A 46 -0.54 -22.95 -4.15
C LEU A 46 -0.86 -21.49 -4.50
N PRO A 47 -1.25 -21.19 -5.75
CA PRO A 47 -1.58 -19.83 -6.12
C PRO A 47 -2.58 -19.18 -5.16
N GLY A 48 -2.25 -17.98 -4.73
CA GLY A 48 -3.04 -17.15 -3.82
C GLY A 48 -2.94 -15.70 -4.23
N MET A 49 -3.93 -14.90 -3.87
CA MET A 49 -3.97 -13.48 -4.25
C MET A 49 -4.22 -12.58 -3.06
N ASP A 50 -3.74 -11.35 -3.18
CA ASP A 50 -3.99 -10.24 -2.26
C ASP A 50 -4.42 -9.04 -3.11
N LEU A 51 -5.66 -8.60 -2.92
CA LEU A 51 -6.23 -7.43 -3.58
C LEU A 51 -6.26 -6.29 -2.58
N GLN A 52 -5.81 -5.12 -3.01
CA GLN A 52 -5.64 -3.96 -2.16
C GLN A 52 -6.18 -2.72 -2.88
N PHE A 53 -7.00 -1.95 -2.17
CA PHE A 53 -7.57 -0.69 -2.63
C PHE A 53 -7.49 0.33 -1.51
N GLY A 54 -7.08 1.55 -1.83
CA GLY A 54 -7.08 2.69 -0.92
C GLY A 54 -7.40 3.98 -1.65
N SER A 55 -8.28 4.79 -1.10
CA SER A 55 -8.70 6.07 -1.66
C SER A 55 -8.88 7.10 -0.54
N PRO A 56 -8.54 8.36 -0.76
CA PRO A 56 -8.85 9.44 0.17
C PRO A 56 -10.34 9.74 0.26
N LEU A 57 -11.09 9.38 -0.80
CA LEU A 57 -12.51 9.65 -0.97
C LEU A 57 -13.27 8.37 -1.29
N ALA A 58 -14.45 8.22 -0.72
CA ALA A 58 -15.42 7.25 -1.20
C ALA A 58 -16.15 7.78 -2.45
N ILE A 59 -16.72 6.90 -3.25
CA ILE A 59 -17.53 7.31 -4.43
C ILE A 59 -18.69 8.21 -4.00
N ASN A 60 -19.34 7.91 -2.88
CA ASN A 60 -20.41 8.73 -2.30
C ASN A 60 -19.95 10.10 -1.80
N ASP A 61 -18.64 10.31 -1.60
CA ASP A 61 -18.10 11.62 -1.29
C ASP A 61 -18.06 12.51 -2.51
N LEU A 62 -17.90 11.92 -3.69
CA LEU A 62 -17.88 12.61 -4.99
C LEU A 62 -19.29 12.82 -5.54
N LEU A 63 -20.12 11.78 -5.46
CA LEU A 63 -21.43 11.74 -6.11
C LEU A 63 -22.52 11.56 -5.05
N ARG A 64 -23.44 12.49 -4.98
CA ARG A 64 -24.59 12.42 -4.09
C ARG A 64 -25.89 12.40 -4.91
N TYR A 65 -26.65 11.35 -4.76
CA TYR A 65 -27.97 11.25 -5.33
C TYR A 65 -28.95 12.06 -4.48
N ASP A 66 -29.64 13.03 -5.12
CA ASP A 66 -30.73 13.79 -4.51
C ASP A 66 -32.08 13.15 -4.92
N PRO A 67 -32.79 12.51 -3.97
CA PRO A 67 -34.07 11.85 -4.30
C PRO A 67 -35.18 12.83 -4.70
N ALA A 68 -35.06 14.10 -4.33
CA ALA A 68 -36.08 15.13 -4.63
C ALA A 68 -36.01 15.61 -6.08
N THR A 69 -34.82 15.64 -6.63
CA THR A 69 -34.57 16.08 -8.03
C THR A 69 -34.28 14.91 -8.95
N GLU A 70 -34.16 13.68 -8.42
CA GLU A 70 -33.71 12.47 -9.15
C GLU A 70 -32.38 12.65 -9.87
N ARG A 71 -31.53 13.56 -9.41
CA ARG A 71 -30.25 13.88 -10.02
C ARG A 71 -29.10 13.48 -9.12
N THR A 72 -28.01 13.05 -9.72
CA THR A 72 -26.72 12.88 -9.04
C THR A 72 -25.90 14.14 -9.23
N THR A 73 -25.50 14.77 -8.12
CA THR A 73 -24.73 16.02 -8.09
C THR A 73 -23.37 15.81 -7.45
N ILE A 74 -22.39 16.59 -7.88
CA ILE A 74 -21.05 16.62 -7.29
C ILE A 74 -21.02 17.75 -6.26
N TYR A 75 -20.72 17.40 -5.01
CA TYR A 75 -20.60 18.38 -3.90
C TYR A 75 -19.13 18.70 -3.64
N VAL A 76 -18.59 19.67 -4.39
CA VAL A 76 -17.16 19.99 -4.34
C VAL A 76 -16.73 20.57 -2.99
N ASP A 77 -17.56 21.39 -2.36
CA ASP A 77 -17.26 21.98 -1.03
C ASP A 77 -17.02 20.93 0.06
N SER A 78 -17.80 19.86 0.05
CA SER A 78 -17.62 18.77 1.00
C SER A 78 -16.37 17.94 0.73
N LEU A 79 -15.90 17.91 -0.52
CA LEU A 79 -14.66 17.22 -0.91
C LEU A 79 -13.44 17.95 -0.36
N LEU A 80 -13.38 19.27 -0.45
CA LEU A 80 -12.25 20.06 0.02
C LEU A 80 -11.97 19.88 1.51
N GLN A 81 -13.01 19.63 2.31
CA GLN A 81 -12.86 19.37 3.74
C GLN A 81 -12.24 18.00 4.03
N LYS A 82 -12.41 17.04 3.12
CA LYS A 82 -11.93 15.65 3.27
C LYS A 82 -10.56 15.41 2.64
N LEU A 83 -10.20 16.23 1.65
CA LEU A 83 -8.92 16.11 0.96
C LEU A 83 -7.77 16.72 1.77
N SER A 84 -6.61 16.10 1.67
CA SER A 84 -5.32 16.60 2.13
C SER A 84 -4.51 17.14 0.94
N GLN A 85 -3.28 17.60 1.19
CA GLN A 85 -2.40 18.05 0.09
C GLN A 85 -1.93 16.90 -0.81
N ASP A 86 -1.79 15.70 -0.25
CA ASP A 86 -1.32 14.51 -0.94
C ASP A 86 -2.39 13.42 -0.89
N ASN A 87 -3.23 13.42 -1.89
CA ASN A 87 -4.31 12.44 -2.04
C ASN A 87 -3.97 11.47 -3.15
N LYS A 88 -3.99 10.18 -2.86
CA LYS A 88 -3.68 9.13 -3.83
C LYS A 88 -4.73 8.04 -3.81
N LEU A 89 -5.26 7.73 -4.98
CA LEU A 89 -5.95 6.48 -5.24
C LEU A 89 -4.88 5.40 -5.41
N ARG A 90 -4.99 4.29 -4.68
CA ARG A 90 -4.04 3.19 -4.72
C ARG A 90 -4.73 1.88 -5.02
N LEU A 91 -4.14 1.12 -5.90
CA LEU A 91 -4.53 -0.25 -6.20
C LEU A 91 -3.29 -1.14 -6.06
N GLY A 92 -3.46 -2.27 -5.37
CA GLY A 92 -2.43 -3.29 -5.24
C GLY A 92 -2.98 -4.65 -5.62
N PHE A 93 -2.14 -5.43 -6.28
CA PHE A 93 -2.42 -6.82 -6.62
C PHE A 93 -1.15 -7.63 -6.42
N ASP A 94 -1.18 -8.57 -5.47
CA ASP A 94 -0.11 -9.52 -5.26
C ASP A 94 -0.63 -10.92 -5.56
N LEU A 95 0.02 -11.61 -6.48
CA LEU A 95 -0.24 -13.01 -6.81
C LEU A 95 0.92 -13.88 -6.31
N GLN A 96 0.70 -14.66 -5.26
CA GLN A 96 1.62 -15.72 -4.91
C GLN A 96 1.48 -16.84 -5.93
N VAL A 97 2.51 -17.07 -6.73
CA VAL A 97 2.51 -18.11 -7.76
C VAL A 97 2.78 -19.47 -7.11
N LEU A 98 3.80 -19.51 -6.25
CA LEU A 98 4.23 -20.70 -5.54
C LEU A 98 4.98 -20.30 -4.28
N GLY A 99 4.85 -21.11 -3.23
CA GLY A 99 5.67 -20.99 -2.05
C GLY A 99 5.88 -22.34 -1.39
N PHE A 100 7.00 -22.53 -0.76
CA PHE A 100 7.20 -23.70 0.09
C PHE A 100 7.97 -23.34 1.34
N GLY A 101 7.79 -24.12 2.40
CA GLY A 101 8.56 -23.98 3.62
C GLY A 101 8.80 -25.32 4.28
N LEU A 102 9.97 -25.45 4.87
CA LEU A 102 10.46 -26.64 5.53
C LEU A 102 10.98 -26.30 6.92
N LYS A 103 10.48 -26.98 7.94
CA LYS A 103 10.94 -26.86 9.33
C LYS A 103 11.70 -28.10 9.76
N ILE A 104 12.96 -27.91 10.11
CA ILE A 104 13.85 -28.97 10.62
C ILE A 104 14.27 -28.56 12.02
N LYS A 105 13.65 -29.15 13.04
CA LYS A 105 13.90 -28.82 14.46
C LYS A 105 13.74 -27.31 14.74
N ARG A 106 14.85 -26.58 14.90
CA ARG A 106 14.92 -25.14 15.20
C ARG A 106 15.06 -24.27 13.95
N LEU A 107 15.49 -24.88 12.84
CA LEU A 107 15.69 -24.23 11.55
C LEU A 107 14.38 -24.23 10.77
N PHE A 108 14.06 -23.11 10.16
CA PHE A 108 13.02 -22.97 9.16
C PHE A 108 13.64 -22.43 7.88
N LEU A 109 13.26 -23.00 6.76
CA LEU A 109 13.65 -22.57 5.41
C LEU A 109 12.40 -22.36 4.58
N ASP A 110 12.36 -21.33 3.77
CA ASP A 110 11.27 -21.09 2.82
C ASP A 110 11.77 -20.50 1.51
N ALA A 111 10.94 -20.62 0.49
CA ALA A 111 11.11 -19.90 -0.76
C ALA A 111 9.73 -19.57 -1.34
N ASN A 112 9.63 -18.41 -1.99
CA ASN A 112 8.40 -17.91 -2.56
C ASN A 112 8.65 -17.22 -3.89
N VAL A 113 7.65 -17.31 -4.77
CA VAL A 113 7.59 -16.57 -6.04
C VAL A 113 6.28 -15.82 -6.07
N ARG A 114 6.35 -14.50 -6.20
CA ARG A 114 5.17 -13.61 -6.21
C ARG A 114 5.27 -12.61 -7.35
N LEU A 115 4.15 -12.37 -8.02
CA LEU A 115 3.97 -11.21 -8.90
C LEU A 115 3.33 -10.10 -8.06
N ARG A 116 3.97 -8.93 -8.03
CA ARG A 116 3.49 -7.78 -7.29
C ARG A 116 3.25 -6.62 -8.24
N THR A 117 2.04 -6.07 -8.19
CA THR A 117 1.64 -4.93 -9.01
C THR A 117 1.02 -3.86 -8.14
N SER A 118 1.41 -2.62 -8.36
CA SER A 118 0.85 -1.46 -7.69
C SER A 118 0.58 -0.34 -8.69
N LEU A 119 -0.51 0.37 -8.47
CA LEU A 119 -0.91 1.58 -9.19
C LEU A 119 -1.26 2.65 -8.18
N SER A 120 -0.75 3.84 -8.37
CA SER A 120 -1.08 5.02 -7.59
C SER A 120 -1.39 6.17 -8.52
N VAL A 121 -2.54 6.82 -8.31
CA VAL A 121 -2.98 8.00 -9.06
C VAL A 121 -3.15 9.15 -8.08
N GLY A 122 -2.43 10.24 -8.32
CA GLY A 122 -2.53 11.46 -7.53
C GLY A 122 -3.83 12.21 -7.79
N LEU A 123 -4.47 12.68 -6.71
CA LEU A 123 -5.66 13.52 -6.74
C LEU A 123 -5.33 14.85 -6.04
N PRO A 124 -4.66 15.78 -6.72
CA PRO A 124 -4.20 17.02 -6.09
C PRO A 124 -5.38 17.88 -5.64
N ILE A 125 -5.30 18.40 -4.40
CA ILE A 125 -6.35 19.28 -3.85
C ILE A 125 -6.52 20.55 -4.68
N SER A 126 -5.45 21.01 -5.34
CA SER A 126 -5.49 22.18 -6.23
C SER A 126 -6.53 22.05 -7.34
N LEU A 127 -6.70 20.84 -7.91
CA LEU A 127 -7.74 20.58 -8.90
C LEU A 127 -9.13 20.93 -8.37
N PHE A 128 -9.44 20.54 -7.16
CA PHE A 128 -10.76 20.75 -6.56
C PHE A 128 -10.93 22.20 -6.05
N ASN A 129 -9.88 22.81 -5.50
CA ASN A 129 -9.91 24.21 -5.12
C ASN A 129 -10.22 25.12 -6.32
N GLU A 130 -9.54 24.87 -7.44
CA GLU A 130 -9.74 25.66 -8.65
C GLU A 130 -11.14 25.47 -9.25
N LEU A 131 -11.73 24.29 -9.11
CA LEU A 131 -13.11 24.02 -9.53
C LEU A 131 -14.14 24.81 -8.67
N VAL A 132 -13.85 25.04 -7.38
CA VAL A 132 -14.73 25.82 -6.49
C VAL A 132 -14.55 27.32 -6.67
N GLU A 133 -13.29 27.75 -6.66
CA GLU A 133 -12.97 29.19 -6.71
C GLU A 133 -13.18 29.81 -8.10
N GLY A 134 -13.14 28.96 -9.14
CA GLY A 134 -13.29 29.39 -10.54
C GLY A 134 -12.09 30.20 -11.05
N ASN A 135 -12.20 30.69 -12.25
CA ASN A 135 -11.17 31.45 -12.96
C ASN A 135 -11.33 32.96 -12.88
N ILE A 136 -12.32 33.45 -12.14
CA ILE A 136 -12.60 34.87 -11.95
C ILE A 136 -12.57 35.15 -10.45
N ASP A 137 -11.79 36.14 -10.04
CA ASP A 137 -11.71 36.57 -8.64
C ASP A 137 -12.93 37.41 -8.22
N ASN A 138 -13.01 37.76 -6.92
CA ASN A 138 -14.09 38.56 -6.36
C ASN A 138 -14.16 39.99 -6.93
N ASN A 139 -13.13 40.47 -7.61
CA ASN A 139 -13.07 41.76 -8.27
C ASN A 139 -13.49 41.68 -9.76
N GLY A 140 -13.79 40.48 -10.25
CA GLY A 140 -14.14 40.23 -11.64
C GLY A 140 -12.92 40.11 -12.57
N GLU A 141 -11.70 40.04 -12.01
CA GLU A 141 -10.48 39.83 -12.76
C GLU A 141 -10.20 38.34 -13.01
N THR A 142 -9.63 38.04 -14.18
CA THR A 142 -9.27 36.66 -14.52
C THR A 142 -7.99 36.24 -13.81
N ARG A 143 -7.98 35.04 -13.21
CA ARG A 143 -6.82 34.45 -12.58
C ARG A 143 -6.31 33.22 -13.31
N GLN A 144 -5.05 32.90 -13.12
CA GLN A 144 -4.47 31.65 -13.56
C GLN A 144 -4.76 30.56 -12.52
N MET A 145 -5.40 29.49 -12.96
CA MET A 145 -5.67 28.30 -12.16
C MET A 145 -4.54 27.27 -12.36
N ASN A 146 -4.02 26.71 -11.28
CA ASN A 146 -2.97 25.69 -11.32
C ASN A 146 -3.51 24.37 -10.79
N PHE A 147 -3.92 23.48 -11.68
CA PHE A 147 -4.63 22.25 -11.33
C PHE A 147 -3.73 21.14 -10.82
N LEU A 148 -2.53 21.01 -11.35
CA LEU A 148 -1.65 19.90 -11.06
C LEU A 148 -0.22 20.38 -10.85
N ASN A 149 0.32 19.97 -9.70
CA ASN A 149 1.71 20.09 -9.39
C ASN A 149 2.10 18.89 -8.53
N GLY A 150 2.76 17.87 -9.11
CA GLY A 150 3.20 16.72 -8.34
C GLY A 150 3.00 15.36 -9.01
N ASP A 151 2.97 14.32 -8.21
CA ASP A 151 2.91 12.90 -8.58
C ASP A 151 1.50 12.53 -9.07
N LEU A 152 1.33 12.42 -10.39
CA LEU A 152 0.05 12.09 -11.02
C LEU A 152 -0.15 10.59 -11.15
N LEU A 153 0.83 9.87 -11.67
CA LEU A 153 0.73 8.45 -11.96
C LEU A 153 2.00 7.74 -11.55
N ASN A 154 1.83 6.64 -10.83
CA ASN A 154 2.89 5.73 -10.51
C ASN A 154 2.36 4.30 -10.61
N THR A 155 2.93 3.51 -11.49
CA THR A 155 2.58 2.10 -11.65
C THR A 155 3.83 1.27 -11.69
N GLN A 156 3.81 0.13 -11.00
CA GLN A 156 4.93 -0.80 -10.93
C GLN A 156 4.43 -2.23 -10.91
N SER A 157 5.07 -3.09 -11.70
CA SER A 157 4.86 -4.53 -11.67
C SER A 157 6.21 -5.24 -11.71
N TYR A 158 6.42 -6.22 -10.84
CA TYR A 158 7.65 -7.00 -10.77
C TYR A 158 7.41 -8.40 -10.20
N LEU A 159 8.26 -9.33 -10.60
CA LEU A 159 8.34 -10.66 -10.02
C LEU A 159 9.30 -10.62 -8.84
N GLU A 160 8.83 -11.04 -7.67
CA GLU A 160 9.64 -11.21 -6.46
C GLU A 160 9.92 -12.70 -6.27
N THR A 161 11.19 -13.06 -6.26
CA THR A 161 11.66 -14.40 -5.87
C THR A 161 12.41 -14.28 -4.55
N SER A 162 11.94 -14.95 -3.51
CA SER A 162 12.55 -14.87 -2.18
C SER A 162 12.97 -16.24 -1.67
N VAL A 163 14.06 -16.25 -0.92
CA VAL A 163 14.50 -17.36 -0.08
C VAL A 163 14.64 -16.88 1.35
N GLY A 164 14.17 -17.69 2.29
CA GLY A 164 14.14 -17.36 3.69
C GLY A 164 14.79 -18.39 4.58
N ALA A 165 15.33 -17.91 5.70
CA ALA A 165 15.80 -18.74 6.77
C ALA A 165 15.43 -18.14 8.12
N GLY A 166 15.08 -19.01 9.08
CA GLY A 166 14.79 -18.59 10.43
C GLY A 166 15.29 -19.60 11.45
N TRP A 167 15.64 -19.11 12.61
CA TRP A 167 16.16 -19.91 13.71
C TRP A 167 15.45 -19.62 15.03
N ASN A 168 15.06 -20.68 15.74
CA ASN A 168 14.46 -20.57 17.07
C ASN A 168 15.53 -20.80 18.15
N PHE A 169 15.87 -19.77 18.91
CA PHE A 169 16.74 -19.78 20.07
C PHE A 169 15.92 -20.13 21.32
N GLU A 170 15.63 -21.44 21.51
CA GLU A 170 14.72 -21.92 22.55
C GLU A 170 15.10 -21.45 23.97
N GLN A 171 16.40 -21.35 24.27
CA GLN A 171 16.88 -20.89 25.58
C GLN A 171 16.59 -19.42 25.88
N TRP A 172 16.33 -18.61 24.82
CA TRP A 172 16.00 -17.19 24.95
C TRP A 172 14.55 -16.89 24.58
N ASN A 173 13.75 -17.91 24.26
CA ASN A 173 12.40 -17.78 23.74
C ASN A 173 12.32 -16.81 22.52
N LEU A 174 13.40 -16.67 21.79
CA LEU A 174 13.58 -15.76 20.66
C LEU A 174 13.60 -16.55 19.36
N THR A 175 12.90 -16.05 18.36
CA THR A 175 13.01 -16.51 16.99
C THR A 175 13.46 -15.33 16.12
N ALA A 176 14.46 -15.56 15.27
CA ALA A 176 14.91 -14.60 14.29
C ALA A 176 14.75 -15.19 12.89
N GLY A 177 14.44 -14.35 11.91
CA GLY A 177 14.28 -14.76 10.53
C GLY A 177 14.74 -13.67 9.57
N VAL A 178 15.09 -14.10 8.36
CA VAL A 178 15.54 -13.24 7.25
C VAL A 178 15.01 -13.78 5.93
N HIS A 179 14.60 -12.89 5.01
CA HIS A 179 14.37 -13.20 3.61
C HIS A 179 15.31 -12.39 2.75
N ALA A 180 15.95 -13.03 1.80
CA ALA A 180 16.66 -12.40 0.70
C ALA A 180 15.77 -12.47 -0.53
N LYS A 181 15.56 -11.33 -1.20
CA LYS A 181 14.64 -11.19 -2.32
C LYS A 181 15.38 -10.73 -3.56
N MET A 182 15.13 -11.37 -4.67
CA MET A 182 15.47 -10.89 -6.01
C MET A 182 14.21 -10.31 -6.63
N LEU A 183 14.32 -9.11 -7.19
CA LEU A 183 13.24 -8.36 -7.81
C LEU A 183 13.52 -8.27 -9.30
N SER A 184 12.59 -8.72 -10.11
CA SER A 184 12.70 -8.70 -11.58
C SER A 184 11.58 -7.82 -12.14
N GLY A 185 11.94 -6.61 -12.61
CA GLY A 185 11.00 -5.61 -13.08
C GLY A 185 10.32 -6.02 -14.39
N ILE A 186 8.99 -5.91 -14.43
CA ILE A 186 8.14 -6.20 -15.59
C ILE A 186 7.71 -4.91 -16.26
N TRP A 187 7.19 -3.99 -15.46
CA TRP A 187 6.64 -2.72 -15.88
C TRP A 187 6.83 -1.67 -14.80
N ASN A 188 7.24 -0.48 -15.20
CA ASN A 188 7.18 0.70 -14.38
C ASN A 188 6.86 1.91 -15.25
N MET A 189 6.00 2.79 -14.74
CA MET A 189 5.77 4.10 -15.30
C MET A 189 5.42 5.05 -14.17
N GLN A 190 6.05 6.21 -14.18
CA GLN A 190 5.90 7.22 -13.14
C GLN A 190 5.99 8.61 -13.71
N THR A 191 5.29 9.53 -13.08
CA THR A 191 5.40 10.95 -13.35
C THR A 191 6.65 11.50 -12.70
N ASP A 192 7.51 12.14 -13.48
CA ASP A 192 8.69 12.85 -12.97
C ASP A 192 8.32 14.31 -12.66
N ARG A 193 7.64 14.98 -13.58
CA ARG A 193 7.16 16.35 -13.41
C ARG A 193 5.80 16.54 -14.05
N THR A 194 4.95 17.32 -13.41
CA THR A 194 3.65 17.68 -13.94
C THR A 194 3.30 19.11 -13.55
N SER A 195 2.85 19.89 -14.50
CA SER A 195 2.26 21.19 -14.27
C SER A 195 1.11 21.39 -15.27
N ILE A 196 -0.08 21.61 -14.78
CA ILE A 196 -1.24 21.94 -15.58
C ILE A 196 -1.82 23.24 -15.06
N SER A 197 -1.87 24.26 -15.91
CA SER A 197 -2.47 25.53 -15.58
C SER A 197 -3.47 25.97 -16.64
N LEU A 198 -4.48 26.69 -16.20
CA LEU A 198 -5.50 27.29 -17.05
C LEU A 198 -5.53 28.79 -16.81
N LYS A 199 -5.43 29.58 -17.86
CA LYS A 199 -5.49 31.03 -17.83
C LYS A 199 -6.61 31.52 -18.75
N THR A 200 -7.53 32.31 -18.20
CA THR A 200 -8.57 32.97 -18.99
C THR A 200 -8.06 34.31 -19.48
N ALA A 201 -8.31 34.60 -20.74
CA ALA A 201 -7.98 35.91 -21.31
C ALA A 201 -8.80 37.04 -20.63
N PRO A 202 -8.31 38.28 -20.59
CA PRO A 202 -9.02 39.41 -19.94
C PRO A 202 -10.40 39.67 -20.52
N ASP A 203 -10.61 39.40 -21.82
CA ASP A 203 -11.88 39.52 -22.49
C ASP A 203 -12.88 38.41 -22.18
N LYS A 204 -12.42 37.35 -21.45
CA LYS A 204 -13.20 36.16 -21.06
C LYS A 204 -13.70 35.30 -22.22
N GLU A 205 -13.23 35.54 -23.43
CA GLU A 205 -13.65 34.82 -24.66
C GLU A 205 -12.75 33.61 -24.96
N GLU A 206 -11.53 33.59 -24.40
CA GLU A 206 -10.55 32.56 -24.66
C GLU A 206 -9.91 32.06 -23.33
N MET A 207 -9.75 30.75 -23.23
CA MET A 207 -8.96 30.12 -22.17
C MET A 207 -7.73 29.48 -22.79
N THR A 208 -6.60 29.65 -22.12
CA THR A 208 -5.34 29.02 -22.48
C THR A 208 -4.98 27.96 -21.41
N ALA A 209 -4.97 26.70 -21.81
CA ALA A 209 -4.47 25.63 -20.99
C ALA A 209 -2.98 25.39 -21.31
N SER A 210 -2.14 25.46 -20.29
CA SER A 210 -0.73 25.11 -20.39
C SER A 210 -0.50 23.78 -19.69
N ILE A 211 -0.07 22.77 -20.42
CA ILE A 211 0.12 21.41 -19.95
C ILE A 211 1.60 21.03 -20.12
N TYR A 212 2.25 20.74 -19.04
CA TYR A 212 3.58 20.15 -19.03
C TYR A 212 3.56 18.87 -18.20
N TYR A 213 4.12 17.81 -18.75
CA TYR A 213 4.35 16.58 -17.99
C TYR A 213 5.57 15.85 -18.53
N GLU A 214 6.26 15.21 -17.61
CA GLU A 214 7.41 14.36 -17.87
C GLU A 214 7.18 13.05 -17.15
N MET A 215 7.23 11.96 -17.89
CA MET A 215 7.04 10.61 -17.36
C MET A 215 8.23 9.75 -17.73
N GLN A 216 8.66 8.93 -16.80
CA GLN A 216 9.64 7.89 -17.02
C GLN A 216 8.98 6.52 -16.95
N GLY A 217 9.46 5.60 -17.78
CA GLY A 217 8.97 4.24 -17.74
C GLY A 217 9.98 3.24 -18.25
N SER A 218 9.69 1.98 -18.01
CA SER A 218 10.42 0.82 -18.52
C SER A 218 9.50 -0.39 -18.56
N ALA A 219 9.67 -1.25 -19.55
CA ALA A 219 8.86 -2.45 -19.72
C ALA A 219 9.71 -3.63 -20.19
N ILE A 220 9.24 -4.86 -19.94
CA ILE A 220 9.85 -6.07 -20.51
C ILE A 220 9.68 -6.13 -22.03
N VAL A 221 8.71 -5.44 -22.59
CA VAL A 221 8.45 -5.35 -24.04
C VAL A 221 8.90 -3.98 -24.54
N PRO A 222 9.46 -3.90 -25.76
CA PRO A 222 9.77 -2.61 -26.37
C PRO A 222 8.48 -1.80 -26.62
N TYR A 223 8.61 -0.51 -26.52
CA TYR A 223 7.58 0.42 -26.92
C TYR A 223 7.92 1.04 -28.27
N ASP A 224 6.98 1.07 -29.18
CA ASP A 224 7.08 1.74 -30.47
C ASP A 224 6.13 2.95 -30.49
N THR A 225 6.61 4.08 -31.01
CA THR A 225 5.82 5.33 -31.03
C THR A 225 4.57 5.26 -31.89
N ALA A 226 4.56 4.40 -32.91
CA ALA A 226 3.43 4.24 -33.81
C ALA A 226 2.49 3.10 -33.43
N LYS A 227 3.02 2.06 -32.75
CA LYS A 227 2.28 0.81 -32.43
C LYS A 227 2.00 0.62 -30.96
N GLY A 228 2.56 1.46 -30.08
CA GLY A 228 2.50 1.26 -28.62
C GLY A 228 3.42 0.14 -28.15
N LEU A 229 2.99 -0.61 -27.14
CA LEU A 229 3.74 -1.78 -26.65
C LEU A 229 3.76 -2.91 -27.67
N ILE A 230 4.95 -3.38 -28.03
CA ILE A 230 5.11 -4.49 -29.00
C ILE A 230 4.90 -5.82 -28.28
N MET A 231 3.63 -6.22 -28.18
CA MET A 231 3.23 -7.43 -27.46
C MET A 231 3.73 -8.72 -28.13
N ASP A 232 4.01 -8.70 -29.43
CA ASP A 232 4.55 -9.87 -30.16
C ASP A 232 5.90 -10.35 -29.61
N SER A 233 6.65 -9.46 -28.94
CA SER A 233 7.90 -9.83 -28.26
C SER A 233 7.70 -10.76 -27.06
N LEU A 234 6.48 -10.87 -26.52
CA LEU A 234 6.13 -11.79 -25.44
C LEU A 234 6.02 -13.26 -25.92
N THR A 235 6.05 -13.54 -27.20
CA THR A 235 6.05 -14.90 -27.72
C THR A 235 7.44 -15.55 -27.61
N ASP A 236 8.51 -14.77 -27.47
CA ASP A 236 9.87 -15.27 -27.31
C ASP A 236 10.28 -15.32 -25.82
N VAL A 237 10.33 -16.52 -25.28
CA VAL A 237 10.71 -16.78 -23.88
C VAL A 237 12.12 -16.27 -23.55
N ASN A 238 13.07 -16.31 -24.50
CA ASN A 238 14.41 -15.81 -24.27
C ASN A 238 14.42 -14.29 -24.09
N ASN A 239 13.63 -13.57 -24.88
CA ASN A 239 13.48 -12.12 -24.74
C ASN A 239 12.85 -11.74 -23.41
N ILE A 240 11.83 -12.49 -22.97
CA ILE A 240 11.20 -12.30 -21.66
C ILE A 240 12.21 -12.50 -20.54
N LEU A 241 12.92 -13.62 -20.53
CA LEU A 241 13.92 -13.94 -19.51
C LEU A 241 15.04 -12.90 -19.49
N HIS A 242 15.53 -12.48 -20.65
CA HIS A 242 16.58 -11.48 -20.76
C HIS A 242 16.10 -10.11 -20.24
N SER A 243 14.86 -9.75 -20.49
CA SER A 243 14.26 -8.50 -19.99
C SER A 243 14.02 -8.55 -18.48
N LEU A 244 13.50 -9.66 -17.94
CA LEU A 244 13.31 -9.86 -16.50
C LEU A 244 14.63 -9.81 -15.73
N LEU A 245 15.70 -10.37 -16.28
CA LEU A 245 17.03 -10.31 -15.67
C LEU A 245 17.72 -8.95 -15.88
N GLY A 246 17.26 -8.17 -16.85
CA GLY A 246 17.79 -6.86 -17.15
C GLY A 246 17.32 -5.76 -16.18
N ASN A 247 16.05 -5.81 -15.80
CA ASN A 247 15.44 -4.90 -14.81
C ASN A 247 15.45 -5.60 -13.45
N ASN A 248 16.48 -5.38 -12.65
CA ASN A 248 16.67 -6.15 -11.43
C ASN A 248 16.90 -5.27 -10.20
N GLY A 249 16.59 -5.85 -9.06
CA GLY A 249 16.82 -5.26 -7.75
C GLY A 249 16.99 -6.36 -6.70
N PHE A 250 17.31 -5.90 -5.51
CA PHE A 250 17.48 -6.76 -4.34
C PHE A 250 16.76 -6.14 -3.15
N ALA A 251 16.16 -6.98 -2.30
CA ALA A 251 15.57 -6.55 -1.05
C ALA A 251 15.86 -7.55 0.07
N LEU A 252 15.80 -7.07 1.30
CA LEU A 252 16.01 -7.85 2.51
C LEU A 252 14.85 -7.61 3.47
N ASP A 253 14.33 -8.71 4.05
CA ASP A 253 13.41 -8.64 5.19
C ASP A 253 14.10 -9.20 6.43
N LEU A 254 13.83 -8.56 7.57
CA LEU A 254 14.30 -8.98 8.86
C LEU A 254 13.10 -9.17 9.81
N GLY A 255 13.14 -10.20 10.64
CA GLY A 255 12.09 -10.48 11.58
C GLY A 255 12.58 -11.02 12.90
N LEU A 256 11.89 -10.62 13.97
CA LEU A 256 12.09 -11.10 15.33
C LEU A 256 10.74 -11.45 15.96
N LYS A 257 10.74 -12.49 16.77
CA LYS A 257 9.61 -12.91 17.62
C LYS A 257 10.13 -13.33 18.98
N TYR A 258 9.57 -12.79 20.04
CA TYR A 258 9.92 -13.09 21.42
C TYR A 258 8.70 -13.59 22.19
N GLU A 259 8.80 -14.73 22.86
CA GLU A 259 7.69 -15.40 23.54
C GLU A 259 7.86 -15.32 25.07
N LEU A 260 6.97 -14.61 25.74
CA LEU A 260 6.89 -14.41 27.19
C LEU A 260 5.65 -15.11 27.74
N GLY A 261 5.69 -16.42 27.87
CA GLY A 261 4.54 -17.20 28.31
C GLY A 261 3.33 -17.02 27.37
N PRO A 262 2.23 -16.39 27.83
CA PRO A 262 1.07 -16.13 26.97
C PRO A 262 1.25 -14.94 26.03
N LEU A 263 2.21 -14.06 26.30
CA LEU A 263 2.49 -12.87 25.49
C LEU A 263 3.55 -13.18 24.44
N THR A 264 3.30 -12.79 23.21
CA THR A 264 4.25 -12.82 22.10
C THR A 264 4.46 -11.41 21.58
N LEU A 265 5.70 -10.98 21.55
CA LEU A 265 6.12 -9.72 20.92
C LEU A 265 6.79 -10.03 19.59
N SER A 266 6.62 -9.19 18.61
CA SER A 266 7.22 -9.37 17.28
C SER A 266 7.59 -8.04 16.64
N PHE A 267 8.64 -8.08 15.83
CA PHE A 267 9.14 -6.94 15.08
C PHE A 267 9.58 -7.40 13.71
N SER A 268 9.29 -6.63 12.67
CA SER A 268 9.86 -6.86 11.35
C SER A 268 10.10 -5.58 10.58
N VAL A 269 11.09 -5.62 9.72
CA VAL A 269 11.37 -4.61 8.70
C VAL A 269 11.39 -5.34 7.36
N LEU A 270 10.58 -4.89 6.43
CA LEU A 270 10.40 -5.52 5.13
C LEU A 270 10.81 -4.58 4.01
N ASP A 271 11.22 -5.19 2.90
CA ASP A 271 11.56 -4.48 1.68
C ASP A 271 12.68 -3.43 1.90
N LEU A 272 13.70 -3.77 2.72
CA LEU A 272 14.93 -3.00 2.81
C LEU A 272 15.68 -3.12 1.48
N SER A 273 15.61 -2.09 0.64
CA SER A 273 16.05 -2.18 -0.75
C SER A 273 16.55 -0.84 -1.27
N PRO A 274 17.56 -0.83 -2.16
CA PRO A 274 17.85 0.33 -2.99
C PRO A 274 16.79 0.54 -4.08
N GLY A 275 15.93 -0.47 -4.34
CA GLY A 275 14.93 -0.48 -5.39
C GLY A 275 15.25 -1.42 -6.55
N ILE A 276 14.53 -1.23 -7.64
CA ILE A 276 14.75 -1.91 -8.92
C ILE A 276 15.48 -0.95 -9.86
N HIS A 277 16.55 -1.43 -10.48
CA HIS A 277 17.26 -0.72 -11.54
C HIS A 277 16.59 -1.04 -12.87
N TRP A 278 15.94 -0.05 -13.46
CA TRP A 278 15.23 -0.13 -14.72
C TRP A 278 16.18 0.25 -15.86
N ARG A 279 16.68 -0.74 -16.61
CA ARG A 279 17.68 -0.60 -17.67
C ARG A 279 17.22 -1.10 -19.03
N LYS A 280 16.24 -2.04 -19.03
CA LYS A 280 15.74 -2.62 -20.28
C LYS A 280 14.54 -1.84 -20.78
N ASN A 281 14.62 -1.43 -22.05
CA ASN A 281 13.59 -0.64 -22.71
C ASN A 281 13.13 0.59 -21.90
N PRO A 282 14.05 1.36 -21.29
CA PRO A 282 13.66 2.58 -20.61
C PRO A 282 13.16 3.61 -21.64
N PHE A 283 12.17 4.37 -21.25
CA PHE A 283 11.63 5.43 -22.06
C PHE A 283 11.28 6.67 -21.22
N SER A 284 11.25 7.81 -21.88
CA SER A 284 10.75 9.06 -21.30
C SER A 284 9.72 9.66 -22.26
N LEU A 285 8.63 10.15 -21.69
CA LEU A 285 7.57 10.90 -22.39
C LEU A 285 7.61 12.34 -21.89
N SER A 286 7.78 13.28 -22.81
CA SER A 286 7.75 14.72 -22.50
C SER A 286 7.16 15.48 -23.69
N PRO A 287 6.69 16.73 -23.50
CA PRO A 287 6.33 17.57 -24.64
C PRO A 287 7.51 17.77 -25.59
N VAL A 288 7.23 17.93 -26.90
CA VAL A 288 8.26 18.10 -27.96
C VAL A 288 9.18 19.28 -27.70
N THR A 289 8.63 20.31 -27.10
CA THR A 289 9.37 21.50 -26.66
C THR A 289 9.47 21.45 -25.14
N ASP A 290 10.60 21.83 -24.56
CA ASP A 290 10.76 21.99 -23.11
C ASP A 290 9.80 23.07 -22.55
N THR A 291 8.86 23.55 -23.38
CA THR A 291 7.80 24.49 -23.05
C THR A 291 6.49 23.74 -22.89
N ALA A 292 5.61 24.23 -22.01
CA ALA A 292 4.27 23.69 -21.84
C ALA A 292 3.49 23.69 -23.16
N LEU A 293 2.72 22.64 -23.39
CA LEU A 293 1.73 22.59 -24.45
C LEU A 293 0.65 23.62 -24.17
N VAL A 294 0.39 24.49 -25.16
CA VAL A 294 -0.61 25.55 -25.03
C VAL A 294 -1.81 25.18 -25.89
N LEU A 295 -2.95 24.96 -25.24
CA LEU A 295 -4.23 24.73 -25.89
C LEU A 295 -5.10 25.99 -25.76
N HIS A 296 -5.58 26.51 -26.89
CA HIS A 296 -6.52 27.60 -26.90
C HIS A 296 -7.95 27.05 -26.99
N ILE A 297 -8.75 27.33 -25.97
CA ILE A 297 -10.15 26.89 -25.89
C ILE A 297 -11.03 28.11 -26.08
N LYS A 298 -11.66 28.23 -27.26
CA LYS A 298 -12.60 29.33 -27.54
C LYS A 298 -14.02 28.92 -27.14
N GLY A 299 -14.68 29.79 -26.36
CA GLY A 299 -16.14 29.83 -26.27
C GLY A 299 -16.82 28.58 -25.68
N ALA A 300 -16.19 27.88 -24.77
CA ALA A 300 -16.92 26.89 -23.97
C ALA A 300 -17.69 27.63 -22.88
N ASP A 301 -18.93 27.97 -23.12
CA ASP A 301 -19.82 28.39 -22.05
C ASP A 301 -20.13 27.20 -21.15
N VAL A 302 -19.50 27.19 -19.99
CA VAL A 302 -19.70 26.12 -18.99
C VAL A 302 -21.17 26.01 -18.55
N ASN A 303 -21.94 27.11 -18.65
CA ASN A 303 -23.36 27.09 -18.39
C ASN A 303 -24.14 26.29 -19.45
N THR A 304 -23.68 26.26 -20.68
CA THR A 304 -24.27 25.41 -21.74
C THR A 304 -24.07 23.91 -21.46
N PHE A 305 -22.99 23.54 -20.78
CA PHE A 305 -22.78 22.17 -20.36
C PHE A 305 -23.66 21.77 -19.16
N ILE A 306 -24.06 22.73 -18.32
CA ILE A 306 -24.85 22.46 -17.11
C ILE A 306 -26.37 22.55 -17.41
N ASP A 307 -26.80 23.46 -18.29
CA ASP A 307 -28.23 23.77 -18.51
C ASP A 307 -28.96 22.81 -19.45
N ASN A 308 -28.28 22.16 -20.37
CA ASN A 308 -28.95 21.31 -21.37
C ASN A 308 -29.06 19.83 -20.99
N GLY A 309 -28.57 19.41 -19.85
CA GLY A 309 -28.76 18.02 -19.38
C GLY A 309 -28.09 16.92 -20.21
N ASP A 310 -27.54 17.26 -21.36
CA ASP A 310 -26.81 16.37 -22.26
C ASP A 310 -25.30 16.55 -22.12
N PHE A 311 -24.82 16.30 -20.92
CA PHE A 311 -23.42 15.94 -20.73
C PHE A 311 -23.25 14.52 -21.31
N THR A 312 -23.20 14.42 -22.62
CA THR A 312 -22.69 13.21 -23.25
C THR A 312 -21.19 13.23 -23.05
N THR A 313 -20.75 12.50 -22.04
CA THR A 313 -19.33 12.22 -21.74
C THR A 313 -18.57 11.78 -23.00
N GLU A 314 -19.26 11.22 -23.99
CA GLU A 314 -18.73 10.81 -25.27
C GLU A 314 -18.15 11.99 -26.09
N ASN A 315 -18.88 13.06 -26.28
CA ASN A 315 -18.42 14.19 -27.09
C ASN A 315 -17.25 14.95 -26.44
N PHE A 316 -17.24 15.08 -25.11
CA PHE A 316 -16.13 15.70 -24.40
C PHE A 316 -14.88 14.81 -24.41
N VAL A 317 -15.05 13.50 -24.23
CA VAL A 317 -13.95 12.53 -24.26
C VAL A 317 -13.36 12.45 -25.67
N ASP A 318 -14.18 12.46 -26.71
CA ASP A 318 -13.70 12.41 -28.08
C ASP A 318 -12.98 13.71 -28.49
N GLU A 319 -13.51 14.89 -28.13
CA GLU A 319 -12.82 16.16 -28.38
C GLU A 319 -11.51 16.27 -27.58
N LEU A 320 -11.52 15.81 -26.32
CA LEU A 320 -10.30 15.75 -25.49
C LEU A 320 -9.30 14.76 -26.07
N LYS A 321 -9.76 13.63 -26.58
CA LYS A 321 -8.92 12.61 -27.20
C LYS A 321 -8.31 13.14 -28.50
N ASP A 322 -9.09 13.74 -29.39
CA ASP A 322 -8.59 14.33 -30.67
C ASP A 322 -7.56 15.43 -30.39
N ARG A 323 -7.77 16.23 -29.33
CA ARG A 323 -6.81 17.25 -28.90
C ARG A 323 -5.58 16.64 -28.26
N LEU A 324 -5.72 15.59 -27.44
CA LEU A 324 -4.60 14.83 -26.87
C LEU A 324 -3.80 14.11 -27.96
N ASP A 325 -4.46 13.54 -28.97
CA ASP A 325 -3.79 12.92 -30.11
C ASP A 325 -3.03 13.94 -30.99
N SER A 326 -3.49 15.21 -31.00
CA SER A 326 -2.76 16.31 -31.63
C SER A 326 -1.53 16.77 -30.86
N LEU A 327 -1.41 16.39 -29.58
CA LEU A 327 -0.25 16.67 -28.74
C LEU A 327 0.93 15.81 -29.22
N LYS A 328 1.85 16.42 -29.93
CA LYS A 328 3.10 15.75 -30.31
C LYS A 328 3.95 15.51 -29.08
N LEU A 329 3.89 14.28 -28.57
CA LEU A 329 4.76 13.83 -27.49
C LEU A 329 6.12 13.46 -28.05
N THR A 330 7.16 13.92 -27.42
CA THR A 330 8.50 13.39 -27.66
C THR A 330 8.66 12.14 -26.83
N TYR A 331 8.78 11.03 -27.51
CA TYR A 331 9.19 9.78 -26.93
C TYR A 331 10.69 9.62 -27.12
N ARG A 332 11.42 9.44 -26.02
CA ARG A 332 12.85 9.19 -26.05
C ARG A 332 13.12 7.79 -25.51
N THR A 333 13.94 7.04 -26.22
CA THR A 333 14.49 5.76 -25.78
C THR A 333 16.01 5.83 -25.85
N GLY A 334 16.70 5.11 -25.01
CA GLY A 334 18.16 4.99 -25.08
C GLY A 334 18.78 4.52 -23.76
N ASP A 335 20.02 4.09 -23.85
CA ASP A 335 20.77 3.50 -22.74
C ASP A 335 21.07 4.48 -21.60
N ASN A 336 20.88 5.79 -21.81
CA ASN A 336 21.12 6.84 -20.79
C ASN A 336 19.85 7.21 -19.99
N LEU A 337 18.75 6.50 -20.20
CA LEU A 337 17.48 6.71 -19.51
C LEU A 337 17.26 5.73 -18.36
N ASP A 338 18.26 4.93 -18.01
CA ASP A 338 18.18 4.01 -16.89
C ASP A 338 18.01 4.76 -15.55
N TYR A 339 17.21 4.19 -14.68
CA TYR A 339 16.90 4.81 -13.39
C TYR A 339 16.65 3.77 -12.30
N TRP A 340 16.74 4.21 -11.05
CA TRP A 340 16.37 3.43 -9.89
C TRP A 340 15.02 3.86 -9.35
N TYR A 341 14.18 2.89 -9.05
CA TYR A 341 12.93 3.11 -8.36
C TYR A 341 12.90 2.33 -7.04
N SER A 342 12.80 3.04 -5.91
CA SER A 342 12.85 2.43 -4.60
C SER A 342 11.50 1.83 -4.19
N LEU A 343 11.56 0.70 -3.49
CA LEU A 343 10.39 0.08 -2.88
C LEU A 343 10.04 0.74 -1.54
N PRO A 344 8.74 0.77 -1.16
CA PRO A 344 8.33 1.21 0.16
C PRO A 344 8.87 0.26 1.23
N THR A 345 9.67 0.78 2.17
CA THR A 345 10.11 0.00 3.33
C THR A 345 8.99 -0.05 4.38
N LYS A 346 8.67 -1.24 4.88
CA LYS A 346 7.59 -1.47 5.85
C LYS A 346 8.16 -1.88 7.20
N ILE A 347 7.53 -1.42 8.27
CA ILE A 347 7.87 -1.77 9.66
C ILE A 347 6.62 -2.31 10.33
N ASN A 348 6.73 -3.46 10.99
CA ASN A 348 5.67 -4.04 11.79
C ASN A 348 6.16 -4.22 13.23
N VAL A 349 5.35 -3.77 14.19
CA VAL A 349 5.54 -4.03 15.62
C VAL A 349 4.27 -4.68 16.14
N GLY A 350 4.36 -5.93 16.50
CA GLY A 350 3.22 -6.74 16.91
C GLY A 350 3.30 -7.20 18.35
N ALA A 351 2.16 -7.26 19.02
CA ALA A 351 1.98 -7.91 20.31
C ALA A 351 0.75 -8.81 20.23
N SER A 352 0.82 -10.02 20.75
CA SER A 352 -0.35 -10.90 20.86
C SER A 352 -0.38 -11.62 22.19
N LEU A 353 -1.55 -11.69 22.81
CA LEU A 353 -1.79 -12.31 24.09
C LEU A 353 -2.73 -13.51 23.92
N SER A 354 -2.27 -14.71 24.26
CA SER A 354 -3.07 -15.93 24.27
C SER A 354 -3.82 -16.02 25.60
N LEU A 355 -5.11 -15.61 25.59
CA LEU A 355 -5.97 -15.66 26.79
C LEU A 355 -6.38 -17.09 27.14
N SER A 356 -6.48 -17.94 26.13
CA SER A 356 -6.74 -19.38 26.30
C SER A 356 -6.13 -20.17 25.12
N THR A 357 -6.34 -21.47 25.09
CA THR A 357 -5.96 -22.31 23.94
C THR A 357 -6.78 -22.00 22.69
N MET A 358 -7.95 -21.35 22.85
CA MET A 358 -8.87 -21.01 21.77
C MET A 358 -8.86 -19.53 21.40
N LEU A 359 -8.64 -18.63 22.39
CA LEU A 359 -8.80 -17.19 22.21
C LEU A 359 -7.44 -16.49 22.30
N ARG A 360 -7.16 -15.64 21.31
CA ARG A 360 -6.00 -14.75 21.27
C ARG A 360 -6.46 -13.35 20.90
N VAL A 361 -5.85 -12.34 21.48
CA VAL A 361 -5.97 -10.93 21.09
C VAL A 361 -4.62 -10.45 20.59
N GLY A 362 -4.64 -9.52 19.65
CA GLY A 362 -3.44 -9.00 19.00
C GLY A 362 -3.52 -7.50 18.77
N LEU A 363 -2.37 -6.86 18.83
CA LEU A 363 -2.15 -5.47 18.45
C LEU A 363 -1.01 -5.41 17.46
N LEU A 364 -1.21 -4.73 16.34
CA LEU A 364 -0.20 -4.50 15.32
C LEU A 364 -0.08 -3.01 15.04
N PHE A 365 1.10 -2.46 15.15
CA PHE A 365 1.48 -1.20 14.53
C PHE A 365 2.16 -1.52 13.21
N HIS A 366 1.65 -0.98 12.12
CA HIS A 366 2.22 -1.06 10.78
C HIS A 366 2.62 0.33 10.33
N GLY A 367 3.82 0.48 9.79
CA GLY A 367 4.32 1.72 9.20
C GLY A 367 4.98 1.46 7.85
N GLN A 368 4.78 2.36 6.91
CA GLN A 368 5.34 2.29 5.58
C GLN A 368 5.97 3.62 5.18
N PHE A 369 7.22 3.55 4.73
CA PHE A 369 7.92 4.68 4.13
C PHE A 369 7.73 4.62 2.62
N ASP A 370 6.86 5.47 2.09
CA ASP A 370 6.74 5.64 0.66
C ASP A 370 7.95 6.44 0.16
N ARG A 371 8.74 5.80 -0.67
CA ARG A 371 9.87 6.44 -1.34
C ARG A 371 9.51 6.54 -2.83
N GLY A 372 9.67 7.73 -3.38
CA GLY A 372 9.54 7.95 -4.81
C GLY A 372 10.84 7.68 -5.56
N LEU A 373 10.90 8.15 -6.77
CA LEU A 373 12.07 8.11 -7.65
C LEU A 373 13.29 8.75 -6.97
N ILE A 374 14.42 8.10 -7.05
CA ILE A 374 15.72 8.71 -6.75
C ILE A 374 16.25 9.25 -8.07
N SER A 375 15.71 10.39 -8.52
CA SER A 375 16.20 11.05 -9.72
C SER A 375 17.48 11.83 -9.43
N LYS A 376 18.42 11.81 -10.38
CA LYS A 376 19.60 12.66 -10.37
C LYS A 376 19.36 13.99 -11.08
N SER A 377 18.21 14.21 -11.71
CA SER A 377 17.91 15.42 -12.45
C SER A 377 17.64 16.59 -11.50
N ASN A 378 18.36 17.69 -11.67
CA ASN A 378 18.03 18.93 -11.00
C ASN A 378 16.65 19.39 -11.46
N PRO A 379 15.75 19.80 -10.54
CA PRO A 379 14.48 20.37 -10.93
C PRO A 379 14.73 21.63 -11.77
N VAL A 380 14.03 21.78 -12.87
CA VAL A 380 13.97 23.05 -13.61
C VAL A 380 13.32 24.08 -12.70
N GLU A 381 13.86 25.30 -12.63
CA GLU A 381 13.28 26.38 -11.85
C GLU A 381 11.79 26.56 -12.15
N GLY A 382 10.96 26.56 -11.12
CA GLY A 382 9.49 26.73 -11.24
C GLY A 382 8.68 25.43 -11.28
N TYR A 383 9.30 24.26 -11.32
CA TYR A 383 8.62 22.97 -11.27
C TYR A 383 8.97 22.23 -9.98
N THR A 384 7.96 21.75 -9.29
CA THR A 384 8.17 20.96 -8.08
C THR A 384 8.39 19.49 -8.47
N ALA A 385 9.44 18.88 -7.95
CA ALA A 385 9.65 17.45 -8.12
C ALA A 385 8.46 16.67 -7.53
N ALA A 386 8.01 15.64 -8.23
CA ALA A 386 6.85 14.82 -7.86
C ALA A 386 7.06 13.95 -6.59
N TYR A 387 8.12 14.17 -5.82
CA TYR A 387 8.55 13.27 -4.75
C TYR A 387 8.17 13.77 -3.39
N THR A 388 7.31 13.03 -2.72
CA THR A 388 7.09 13.16 -1.29
C THR A 388 7.49 11.87 -0.60
N ASN A 389 8.55 11.92 0.21
CA ASN A 389 8.79 10.87 1.19
C ASN A 389 7.71 11.00 2.26
N THR A 390 6.73 10.12 2.23
CA THR A 390 5.66 10.10 3.23
C THR A 390 5.80 8.86 4.11
N PHE A 391 5.59 9.05 5.41
CA PHE A 391 5.45 7.95 6.34
C PHE A 391 3.98 7.76 6.65
N ARG A 392 3.44 6.60 6.29
CA ARG A 392 2.08 6.17 6.60
C ARG A 392 2.12 5.12 7.69
N TRP A 393 1.15 5.15 8.57
CA TRP A 393 1.02 4.15 9.63
C TRP A 393 -0.44 3.90 9.99
N ASN A 394 -0.69 2.74 10.52
CA ASN A 394 -1.95 2.39 11.15
C ASN A 394 -1.72 1.44 12.33
N THR A 395 -2.75 1.26 13.15
CA THR A 395 -2.73 0.32 14.27
C THR A 395 -3.96 -0.56 14.20
N THR A 396 -3.75 -1.86 14.22
CA THR A 396 -4.84 -2.86 14.13
C THR A 396 -4.96 -3.63 15.43
N LEU A 397 -6.15 -3.59 16.01
CA LEU A 397 -6.55 -4.45 17.13
C LEU A 397 -7.29 -5.66 16.57
N SER A 398 -6.94 -6.86 17.01
CA SER A 398 -7.52 -8.11 16.52
C SER A 398 -7.84 -9.09 17.62
N ALA A 399 -8.80 -9.95 17.34
CA ALA A 399 -9.09 -11.15 18.12
C ALA A 399 -9.20 -12.37 17.20
N SER A 400 -8.60 -13.49 17.57
CA SER A 400 -8.75 -14.75 16.84
C SER A 400 -9.27 -15.86 17.73
N VAL A 401 -10.19 -16.65 17.19
CA VAL A 401 -10.81 -17.79 17.87
C VAL A 401 -10.54 -19.06 17.07
N ASN A 402 -9.94 -20.03 17.73
CA ASN A 402 -9.64 -21.34 17.15
C ASN A 402 -10.71 -22.35 17.55
N LEU A 403 -11.58 -22.68 16.60
CA LEU A 403 -12.64 -23.66 16.77
C LEU A 403 -12.16 -25.05 16.32
N PHE A 404 -12.39 -26.08 17.14
CA PHE A 404 -12.13 -27.48 16.83
C PHE A 404 -10.73 -27.81 16.31
N ASN A 405 -9.75 -26.91 16.51
CA ASN A 405 -8.38 -27.00 15.99
C ASN A 405 -8.21 -26.97 14.46
N TRP A 406 -9.28 -26.78 13.68
CA TRP A 406 -9.24 -26.77 12.23
C TRP A 406 -9.86 -25.50 11.61
N ILE A 407 -10.63 -24.70 12.36
CA ILE A 407 -11.11 -23.38 11.94
C ILE A 407 -10.45 -22.30 12.80
N GLU A 408 -9.91 -21.28 12.19
CA GLU A 408 -9.49 -20.03 12.83
C GLU A 408 -10.36 -18.90 12.29
N LEU A 409 -11.14 -18.28 13.17
CA LEU A 409 -11.87 -17.05 12.88
C LEU A 409 -11.05 -15.87 13.41
N ILE A 410 -10.91 -14.84 12.61
CA ILE A 410 -10.18 -13.62 12.96
C ILE A 410 -11.10 -12.43 12.71
N ALA A 411 -11.16 -11.52 13.66
CA ALA A 411 -11.83 -10.24 13.51
C ALA A 411 -10.99 -9.14 14.15
N GLY A 412 -11.11 -7.94 13.68
CA GLY A 412 -10.34 -6.81 14.19
C GLY A 412 -10.84 -5.48 13.69
N THR A 413 -10.18 -4.42 14.10
CA THR A 413 -10.41 -3.08 13.61
C THR A 413 -9.11 -2.33 13.50
N SER A 414 -8.96 -1.55 12.43
CA SER A 414 -7.81 -0.70 12.21
C SER A 414 -8.13 0.75 12.62
N ILE A 415 -7.22 1.35 13.38
CA ILE A 415 -7.27 2.75 13.77
C ILE A 415 -6.44 3.52 12.76
N VAL A 416 -7.08 4.44 12.05
CA VAL A 416 -6.45 5.25 11.01
C VAL A 416 -6.51 6.72 11.40
N TYR A 417 -5.41 7.43 11.20
CA TYR A 417 -5.33 8.86 11.44
C TYR A 417 -4.95 9.59 10.15
N ASP A 418 -5.82 10.42 9.59
CA ASP A 418 -5.64 11.10 8.31
C ASP A 418 -4.92 12.46 8.40
N GLY A 419 -4.36 12.78 9.57
CA GLY A 419 -3.73 14.08 9.85
C GLY A 419 -4.71 15.13 10.38
N LYS A 420 -6.02 14.92 10.28
CA LYS A 420 -7.08 15.78 10.80
C LYS A 420 -8.04 15.02 11.71
N HIS A 421 -8.42 13.82 11.33
CA HIS A 421 -9.42 13.01 12.01
C HIS A 421 -8.85 11.64 12.34
N MET A 422 -9.27 11.10 13.48
CA MET A 422 -8.97 9.71 13.86
C MET A 422 -10.21 8.87 13.59
N ASP A 423 -10.08 7.92 12.68
CA ASP A 423 -11.11 6.91 12.43
C ASP A 423 -10.77 5.64 13.24
N LEU A 424 -11.61 5.36 14.23
CA LEU A 424 -11.38 4.29 15.21
C LEU A 424 -12.02 2.96 14.82
N PHE A 425 -12.90 2.96 13.84
CA PHE A 425 -13.73 1.79 13.54
C PHE A 425 -13.68 1.40 12.06
N ASN A 426 -12.66 0.65 11.72
CA ASN A 426 -12.47 0.06 10.40
C ASN A 426 -12.39 -1.47 10.54
N PRO A 427 -13.52 -2.15 10.68
CA PRO A 427 -13.54 -3.58 10.97
C PRO A 427 -13.01 -4.41 9.81
N GLY A 428 -12.33 -5.47 10.17
CA GLY A 428 -11.87 -6.53 9.29
C GLY A 428 -12.28 -7.89 9.83
N ALA A 429 -12.34 -8.87 8.95
CA ALA A 429 -12.68 -10.24 9.31
C ALA A 429 -11.95 -11.26 8.43
N GLY A 430 -11.79 -12.45 8.94
CA GLY A 430 -11.18 -13.53 8.18
C GLY A 430 -11.47 -14.90 8.74
N ILE A 431 -11.29 -15.87 7.87
CA ILE A 431 -11.42 -17.28 8.18
C ILE A 431 -10.27 -18.06 7.57
N SER A 432 -9.73 -19.00 8.34
CA SER A 432 -8.77 -20.00 7.86
C SER A 432 -9.28 -21.38 8.24
N ILE A 433 -9.40 -22.26 7.25
CA ILE A 433 -9.96 -23.61 7.42
C ILE A 433 -8.88 -24.61 7.01
N ALA A 434 -8.54 -25.51 7.94
CA ALA A 434 -7.60 -26.60 7.70
C ALA A 434 -8.33 -27.94 7.68
N ILE A 435 -8.51 -28.50 6.50
CA ILE A 435 -9.20 -29.77 6.28
C ILE A 435 -8.23 -30.94 6.39
N GLY A 436 -8.43 -31.80 7.39
CA GLY A 436 -7.53 -32.89 7.69
C GLY A 436 -6.15 -32.39 8.12
N THR A 437 -5.09 -33.11 7.68
CA THR A 437 -3.69 -32.78 8.03
C THR A 437 -2.92 -32.17 6.86
N PHE A 438 -3.52 -32.05 5.69
CA PHE A 438 -2.82 -31.73 4.47
C PHE A 438 -3.36 -30.54 3.67
N PHE A 439 -4.56 -30.03 3.94
CA PHE A 439 -5.16 -28.94 3.17
C PHE A 439 -5.55 -27.77 4.07
N GLN A 440 -5.24 -26.54 3.65
CA GLN A 440 -5.69 -25.32 4.29
C GLN A 440 -6.10 -24.30 3.23
N THR A 441 -7.20 -23.61 3.48
CA THR A 441 -7.59 -22.41 2.74
C THR A 441 -7.87 -21.27 3.69
N TYR A 442 -7.68 -20.03 3.24
CA TYR A 442 -7.97 -18.85 4.04
C TYR A 442 -8.48 -17.71 3.17
N LEU A 443 -9.33 -16.89 3.77
CA LEU A 443 -9.78 -15.59 3.24
C LEU A 443 -9.80 -14.60 4.40
N ILE A 444 -9.01 -13.54 4.30
CA ILE A 444 -8.86 -12.54 5.36
C ILE A 444 -8.79 -11.17 4.71
N GLY A 445 -9.54 -10.20 5.24
CA GLY A 445 -9.54 -8.83 4.75
C GLY A 445 -9.77 -7.81 5.86
N ASP A 446 -9.21 -6.62 5.68
CA ASP A 446 -9.48 -5.44 6.49
C ASP A 446 -10.53 -4.57 5.79
N TYR A 447 -11.10 -3.62 6.53
CA TYR A 447 -12.08 -2.65 6.01
C TYR A 447 -13.36 -3.31 5.44
N THR A 448 -13.77 -4.45 5.99
CA THR A 448 -14.91 -5.23 5.48
C THR A 448 -16.27 -4.61 5.78
N SER A 449 -16.37 -3.58 6.62
CA SER A 449 -17.61 -2.82 6.85
C SER A 449 -18.09 -2.08 5.60
N ASN A 450 -17.18 -1.77 4.72
CA ASN A 450 -17.43 -1.04 3.49
C ASN A 450 -17.82 -2.01 2.34
N ILE A 451 -18.67 -3.00 2.63
CA ILE A 451 -19.19 -3.94 1.61
C ILE A 451 -19.91 -3.19 0.47
N ARG A 452 -20.42 -1.98 0.76
CA ARG A 452 -20.87 -1.06 -0.28
C ARG A 452 -19.66 -0.37 -0.87
N LEU A 453 -19.19 -0.82 -2.01
CA LEU A 453 -18.04 -0.25 -2.73
C LEU A 453 -18.13 1.28 -2.92
N VAL A 454 -19.35 1.82 -2.97
CA VAL A 454 -19.60 3.26 -3.09
C VAL A 454 -19.25 4.07 -1.82
N GLU A 455 -19.19 3.43 -0.65
CA GLU A 455 -18.83 4.03 0.63
C GLU A 455 -17.39 3.70 1.04
N ALA A 456 -16.75 2.78 0.32
CA ALA A 456 -15.44 2.27 0.66
C ALA A 456 -14.33 3.29 0.35
N LYS A 457 -13.50 3.60 1.35
CA LYS A 457 -12.24 4.31 1.20
C LYS A 457 -11.04 3.36 1.17
N ALA A 458 -11.19 2.19 1.74
CA ALA A 458 -10.18 1.13 1.69
C ALA A 458 -10.86 -0.23 1.67
N PHE A 459 -10.19 -1.16 1.05
CA PHE A 459 -10.58 -2.57 1.02
C PHE A 459 -9.34 -3.39 0.74
N ASN A 460 -9.17 -4.49 1.45
CA ASN A 460 -8.23 -5.52 1.03
C ASN A 460 -8.80 -6.90 1.30
N ALA A 461 -8.37 -7.86 0.51
CA ALA A 461 -8.73 -9.25 0.68
C ALA A 461 -7.59 -10.17 0.24
N LYS A 462 -7.16 -11.02 1.13
CA LYS A 462 -6.13 -12.02 0.89
C LYS A 462 -6.71 -13.41 0.96
N PHE A 463 -6.52 -14.14 -0.13
CA PHE A 463 -6.98 -15.52 -0.30
C PHE A 463 -5.80 -16.43 -0.67
N GLY A 464 -5.80 -17.66 -0.19
CA GLY A 464 -4.81 -18.64 -0.58
C GLY A 464 -5.14 -20.06 -0.14
N VAL A 465 -4.40 -20.98 -0.72
CA VAL A 465 -4.53 -22.43 -0.50
C VAL A 465 -3.17 -23.03 -0.21
N ASN A 466 -3.09 -23.89 0.79
CA ASN A 466 -1.88 -24.58 1.21
C ASN A 466 -2.07 -26.08 1.26
N LEU A 467 -1.04 -26.81 0.85
CA LEU A 467 -0.86 -28.20 1.22
C LEU A 467 0.12 -28.28 2.39
N LEU A 468 -0.28 -28.96 3.46
CA LEU A 468 0.45 -29.02 4.72
C LEU A 468 0.84 -30.47 5.02
N ILE A 469 2.07 -30.70 5.46
CA ILE A 469 2.56 -32.01 5.86
C ILE A 469 3.16 -31.92 7.26
N GLY A 470 3.00 -32.98 8.07
CA GLY A 470 3.63 -33.07 9.38
C GLY A 470 2.87 -32.39 10.52
N ARG A 471 1.54 -32.22 10.38
CA ARG A 471 0.62 -31.66 11.40
C ARG A 471 0.41 -32.62 12.58
N GLY A 472 1.47 -33.11 13.20
CA GLY A 472 1.37 -34.15 14.22
C GLY A 472 2.35 -34.07 15.38
N GLY A 473 2.93 -32.90 15.66
CA GLY A 473 3.75 -32.73 16.86
C GLY A 473 2.89 -32.90 18.11
N LYS A 474 3.24 -33.90 18.95
CA LYS A 474 2.64 -34.10 20.27
C LYS A 474 2.56 -32.73 20.96
N LYS A 475 1.36 -32.37 21.46
CA LYS A 475 1.21 -31.25 22.41
C LYS A 475 2.29 -31.41 23.48
N LYS A 476 3.29 -30.53 23.51
CA LYS A 476 4.06 -30.37 24.75
C LYS A 476 3.01 -30.07 25.82
N LYS A 477 2.80 -30.95 26.76
CA LYS A 477 2.09 -30.61 27.99
C LYS A 477 2.82 -29.38 28.53
N ILE A 478 2.13 -28.25 28.53
CA ILE A 478 2.56 -27.11 29.33
C ILE A 478 2.46 -27.64 30.76
N VAL A 479 3.56 -28.12 31.30
CA VAL A 479 3.71 -28.31 32.72
C VAL A 479 3.58 -26.89 33.24
N LYS A 480 2.45 -26.58 33.84
CA LYS A 480 2.32 -25.40 34.69
C LYS A 480 3.26 -25.70 35.88
N GLU A 481 4.51 -25.30 35.77
CA GLU A 481 5.31 -25.06 36.94
C GLU A 481 4.61 -23.92 37.66
N TYR A 482 3.86 -24.33 38.67
CA TYR A 482 3.32 -23.43 39.66
C TYR A 482 4.58 -22.93 40.40
N ILE A 483 5.02 -21.71 40.08
CA ILE A 483 5.95 -20.99 40.94
C ILE A 483 5.11 -20.72 42.19
N PRO A 484 5.40 -21.37 43.33
CA PRO A 484 4.72 -21.04 44.58
C PRO A 484 5.04 -19.56 44.82
N VAL A 485 4.03 -18.72 44.81
CA VAL A 485 4.16 -17.38 45.40
C VAL A 485 4.44 -17.61 46.87
N GLU A 486 5.69 -17.40 47.29
CA GLU A 486 5.99 -17.37 48.73
C GLU A 486 5.02 -16.35 49.34
N PRO A 487 4.30 -16.77 50.41
CA PRO A 487 3.44 -15.82 51.10
C PRO A 487 4.33 -14.66 51.60
N LEU A 488 3.92 -13.45 51.31
CA LEU A 488 4.54 -12.27 51.89
C LEU A 488 4.71 -12.50 53.40
N PRO A 489 5.88 -12.22 53.99
CA PRO A 489 6.06 -12.34 55.40
C PRO A 489 4.99 -11.54 56.14
N ALA A 490 4.36 -12.19 57.12
CA ALA A 490 3.36 -11.55 57.97
C ALA A 490 3.99 -10.29 58.56
N VAL A 491 3.32 -9.18 58.36
CA VAL A 491 3.68 -7.93 59.02
C VAL A 491 3.33 -8.13 60.48
N ASP A 492 4.35 -8.35 61.32
CA ASP A 492 4.18 -8.32 62.76
C ASP A 492 3.72 -6.95 63.19
N ASN A 493 2.47 -6.91 63.63
CA ASN A 493 1.86 -5.73 64.24
C ASN A 493 2.22 -5.74 65.75
N ASP A 494 3.50 -5.71 66.06
CA ASP A 494 3.91 -5.38 67.42
C ASP A 494 3.99 -3.86 67.56
N GLY A 495 2.98 -3.38 68.28
CA GLY A 495 2.85 -1.99 68.59
C GLY A 495 3.89 -1.52 69.63
N ASP A 496 4.90 -0.84 69.17
CA ASP A 496 5.70 0.08 70.00
C ASP A 496 5.55 1.48 69.42
N ARG A 497 4.61 2.22 70.05
CA ARG A 497 4.56 3.68 69.92
C ARG A 497 5.65 4.26 70.84
N PRO A 498 6.60 5.01 70.36
CA PRO A 498 7.42 5.82 71.23
C PRO A 498 6.57 6.97 71.81
N ALA A 499 6.69 7.10 73.13
CA ALA A 499 6.09 8.21 73.89
C ALA A 499 6.68 9.55 73.38
N ILE A 500 5.80 10.48 73.08
CA ILE A 500 6.13 11.89 72.91
C ILE A 500 6.36 12.48 74.29
N GLU A 501 7.60 12.83 74.66
CA GLU A 501 7.90 13.73 75.76
C GLU A 501 7.70 15.16 75.24
N GLU A 502 6.79 15.87 75.92
CA GLU A 502 6.66 17.33 75.86
C GLU A 502 7.82 17.97 76.64
N GLU A 503 8.59 18.81 76.00
CA GLU A 503 9.15 20.08 76.54
C GLU A 503 9.29 21.12 75.41
#